data_7ce838da2cb01b62d58f55e1ba2f98ee
#
_entry.id   7ce838da2cb01b62d58f55e1ba2f98ee
#
_cell.length_a   1.000
_cell.length_b   1.000
_cell.length_c   1.000
_cell.angle_alpha   90.00
_cell.angle_beta   90.00
_cell.angle_gamma   90.00
#
_symmetry.space_group_name_H-M   'P 1'
#
loop_
_entity.id
_entity.type
_entity.pdbx_description
1 polymer ?
#
loop_
_entity_poly.entity_id
_entity_poly.type
_entity_poly.pdbx_seq_one_letter_code
_entity_poly.pdbx_strand_id
1 'polypeptide(L)'
;MSGAAFLRLKKLTGSGIIGKAARHNRRVIQAELGASGSIDATRSYLNVTLMGPPTADAVAQLAKDKLTAAGVVKPRKNAVFGVELIFSLPTDHQLDVTVYFIACAQWAGAAFGGMQNIVSVDIHRDEAQDHAHVLCVPLIDGRLRGSDAVGNKKKLSELQAKFFKDVAEGFGFSKPRARLSGINKAQITRQVLDKLRQDPAGKSAAWAVIRDSVERDPMPYALALGIAITDTPNKPAKTMAEIFTSKGKGAPKEKPIGFQSGKPYRVSGASEAQTLGLCRVSISSPAPALEHDKLNLGSEHAHQRLCRRGVM
;
A
#
# COMPACT_ATOMS: atom_id res chain seq x y z
N MET A 1 -18.84 7.12 20.42
CA MET A 1 -17.46 6.56 20.46
C MET A 1 -16.62 7.40 19.52
N SER A 2 -15.50 7.94 19.96
CA SER A 2 -14.61 8.70 19.08
C SER A 2 -14.03 7.75 18.03
N GLY A 3 -14.14 8.11 16.75
CA GLY A 3 -13.51 7.38 15.65
C GLY A 3 -11.98 7.31 15.82
N ALA A 4 -11.31 6.53 14.99
CA ALA A 4 -9.86 6.43 15.00
C ALA A 4 -9.26 7.28 13.89
N ALA A 5 -8.27 8.10 14.20
CA ALA A 5 -7.45 8.78 13.21
C ALA A 5 -6.30 7.87 12.74
N PHE A 6 -5.97 7.95 11.46
CA PHE A 6 -4.94 7.08 10.85
C PHE A 6 -3.77 7.89 10.31
N LEU A 7 -2.57 7.31 10.45
CA LEU A 7 -1.36 7.77 9.78
C LEU A 7 -0.80 6.65 8.92
N ARG A 8 -0.62 6.94 7.64
CA ARG A 8 0.08 6.08 6.69
C ARG A 8 1.34 6.81 6.20
N LEU A 9 2.45 6.09 6.10
CA LEU A 9 3.70 6.59 5.54
C LEU A 9 4.08 5.79 4.30
N LYS A 10 4.57 6.50 3.29
CA LYS A 10 5.05 5.91 2.04
C LYS A 10 6.44 6.47 1.71
N LYS A 11 7.41 5.60 1.50
CA LYS A 11 8.73 5.96 0.98
C LYS A 11 8.63 6.26 -0.51
N LEU A 12 9.05 7.43 -0.91
CA LEU A 12 9.10 7.85 -2.30
C LEU A 12 10.51 7.62 -2.85
N THR A 13 10.67 6.59 -3.66
CA THR A 13 11.94 6.18 -4.26
C THR A 13 11.92 6.36 -5.78
N GLY A 14 13.05 6.74 -6.35
CA GLY A 14 13.21 6.93 -7.78
C GLY A 14 13.08 8.39 -8.25
N SER A 15 13.65 8.65 -9.42
CA SER A 15 13.65 9.99 -10.04
C SER A 15 12.23 10.43 -10.36
N GLY A 16 11.92 11.71 -10.11
CA GLY A 16 10.61 12.30 -10.42
C GLY A 16 9.44 11.84 -9.55
N ILE A 17 9.66 10.97 -8.55
CA ILE A 17 8.59 10.39 -7.75
C ILE A 17 7.83 11.43 -6.93
N ILE A 18 8.51 12.47 -6.43
CA ILE A 18 7.86 13.56 -5.69
C ILE A 18 6.92 14.33 -6.62
N GLY A 19 7.34 14.61 -7.86
CA GLY A 19 6.48 15.24 -8.85
C GLY A 19 5.25 14.40 -9.18
N LYS A 20 5.39 13.09 -9.31
CA LYS A 20 4.23 12.18 -9.50
C LYS A 20 3.27 12.21 -8.31
N ALA A 21 3.80 12.22 -7.09
CA ALA A 21 2.97 12.35 -5.88
C ALA A 21 2.26 13.71 -5.86
N ALA A 22 2.97 14.81 -6.13
CA ALA A 22 2.38 16.14 -6.21
C ALA A 22 1.29 16.25 -7.28
N ARG A 23 1.47 15.65 -8.47
CA ARG A 23 0.44 15.62 -9.52
C ARG A 23 -0.81 14.86 -9.08
N HIS A 24 -0.66 13.78 -8.31
CA HIS A 24 -1.79 13.08 -7.70
C HIS A 24 -2.49 13.96 -6.65
N ASN A 25 -1.72 14.55 -5.74
CA ASN A 25 -2.27 15.34 -4.63
C ASN A 25 -2.94 16.64 -5.12
N ARG A 26 -2.50 17.19 -6.26
CA ARG A 26 -3.12 18.36 -6.92
C ARG A 26 -4.20 17.98 -7.94
N ARG A 27 -4.61 16.72 -7.98
CA ARG A 27 -5.61 16.17 -8.91
C ARG A 27 -5.29 16.39 -10.40
N VAL A 28 -4.03 16.68 -10.74
CA VAL A 28 -3.59 16.88 -12.14
C VAL A 28 -3.78 15.60 -12.95
N ILE A 29 -3.43 14.44 -12.39
CA ILE A 29 -3.60 13.14 -13.05
C ILE A 29 -5.08 12.86 -13.30
N GLN A 30 -5.95 13.16 -12.35
CA GLN A 30 -7.39 12.95 -12.47
C GLN A 30 -8.04 13.92 -13.46
N ALA A 31 -7.53 15.14 -13.57
CA ALA A 31 -7.98 16.10 -14.58
C ALA A 31 -7.61 15.65 -16.00
N GLU A 32 -6.44 15.02 -16.17
CA GLU A 32 -5.97 14.53 -17.48
C GLU A 32 -6.61 13.20 -17.90
N LEU A 33 -6.73 12.25 -16.98
CA LEU A 33 -7.13 10.86 -17.26
C LEU A 33 -8.55 10.54 -16.81
N GLY A 34 -9.24 11.48 -16.19
CA GLY A 34 -10.52 11.27 -15.52
C GLY A 34 -10.37 10.78 -14.09
N ALA A 35 -11.37 11.11 -13.27
CA ALA A 35 -11.44 10.60 -11.91
C ALA A 35 -11.75 9.09 -11.93
N SER A 36 -10.98 8.32 -11.17
CA SER A 36 -11.17 6.87 -11.04
C SER A 36 -11.24 6.47 -9.59
N GLY A 37 -11.92 5.36 -9.31
CA GLY A 37 -12.00 4.78 -7.98
C GLY A 37 -12.86 5.59 -7.02
N SER A 38 -12.29 6.03 -5.91
CA SER A 38 -12.99 6.69 -4.80
C SER A 38 -13.08 8.21 -4.92
N ILE A 39 -12.55 8.81 -5.98
CA ILE A 39 -12.51 10.27 -6.15
C ILE A 39 -13.79 10.78 -6.79
N ASP A 40 -14.48 11.66 -6.09
CA ASP A 40 -15.65 12.39 -6.60
C ASP A 40 -15.20 13.73 -7.19
N ALA A 41 -15.05 13.78 -8.51
CA ALA A 41 -14.60 14.98 -9.22
C ALA A 41 -15.51 16.20 -8.98
N THR A 42 -16.80 16.00 -8.68
CA THR A 42 -17.74 17.10 -8.39
C THR A 42 -17.45 17.79 -7.07
N ARG A 43 -16.68 17.15 -6.18
CA ARG A 43 -16.27 17.68 -4.86
C ARG A 43 -14.84 18.17 -4.83
N SER A 44 -14.07 18.05 -5.92
CA SER A 44 -12.64 18.41 -5.92
C SER A 44 -12.40 19.91 -5.64
N TYR A 45 -13.40 20.77 -5.80
CA TYR A 45 -13.32 22.16 -5.40
C TYR A 45 -13.23 22.38 -3.87
N LEU A 46 -13.54 21.35 -3.07
CA LEU A 46 -13.39 21.37 -1.61
C LEU A 46 -11.96 21.08 -1.14
N ASN A 47 -11.11 20.62 -2.06
CA ASN A 47 -9.72 20.34 -1.74
C ASN A 47 -8.95 21.62 -1.50
N VAL A 48 -8.07 21.61 -0.51
CA VAL A 48 -7.32 22.80 -0.08
C VAL A 48 -5.84 22.50 -0.02
N THR A 49 -5.04 23.38 -0.61
CA THR A 49 -3.60 23.39 -0.38
C THR A 49 -3.27 24.31 0.80
N LEU A 50 -2.78 23.72 1.88
CA LEU A 50 -2.37 24.47 3.08
C LEU A 50 -0.96 25.04 2.96
N MET A 51 -0.07 24.32 2.26
CA MET A 51 1.35 24.69 2.16
C MET A 51 1.94 24.23 0.84
N GLY A 52 2.94 24.95 0.38
CA GLY A 52 3.74 24.65 -0.81
C GLY A 52 3.34 25.46 -2.04
N PRO A 53 4.13 25.35 -3.11
CA PRO A 53 3.87 26.04 -4.37
C PRO A 53 2.53 25.65 -4.99
N PRO A 54 1.92 26.50 -5.82
CA PRO A 54 0.56 26.27 -6.35
C PRO A 54 0.48 25.11 -7.35
N THR A 55 1.57 24.77 -8.06
CA THR A 55 1.56 23.73 -9.08
C THR A 55 2.39 22.51 -8.65
N ALA A 56 2.04 21.33 -9.17
CA ALA A 56 2.77 20.10 -8.92
C ALA A 56 4.24 20.17 -9.40
N ASP A 57 4.47 20.83 -10.52
CA ASP A 57 5.82 20.99 -11.08
C ASP A 57 6.68 21.90 -10.21
N ALA A 58 6.10 22.96 -9.66
CA ALA A 58 6.78 23.85 -8.72
C ALA A 58 7.09 23.13 -7.38
N VAL A 59 6.23 22.22 -6.91
CA VAL A 59 6.51 21.34 -5.76
C VAL A 59 7.69 20.41 -6.07
N ALA A 60 7.71 19.81 -7.26
CA ALA A 60 8.81 18.96 -7.71
C ALA A 60 10.13 19.73 -7.80
N GLN A 61 10.09 20.96 -8.32
CA GLN A 61 11.27 21.83 -8.42
C GLN A 61 11.77 22.23 -7.03
N LEU A 62 10.88 22.64 -6.11
CA LEU A 62 11.24 22.95 -4.72
C LEU A 62 11.93 21.77 -4.03
N ALA A 63 11.44 20.55 -4.23
CA ALA A 63 12.05 19.35 -3.67
C ALA A 63 13.45 19.12 -4.25
N LYS A 64 13.62 19.32 -5.56
CA LYS A 64 14.91 19.21 -6.25
C LYS A 64 15.91 20.25 -5.74
N ASP A 65 15.48 21.49 -5.57
CA ASP A 65 16.32 22.58 -5.08
C ASP A 65 16.83 22.30 -3.65
N LYS A 66 15.95 21.78 -2.77
CA LYS A 66 16.32 21.34 -1.42
C LYS A 66 17.37 20.25 -1.43
N LEU A 67 17.23 19.24 -2.30
CA LEU A 67 18.19 18.16 -2.45
C LEU A 67 19.55 18.67 -2.97
N THR A 68 19.51 19.57 -3.94
CA THR A 68 20.72 20.20 -4.49
C THR A 68 21.44 21.05 -3.45
N ALA A 69 20.69 21.89 -2.71
CA ALA A 69 21.25 22.72 -1.63
C ALA A 69 21.86 21.87 -0.49
N ALA A 70 21.33 20.67 -0.24
CA ALA A 70 21.88 19.71 0.70
C ALA A 70 23.06 18.87 0.11
N GLY A 71 23.54 19.18 -1.09
CA GLY A 71 24.64 18.47 -1.72
C GLY A 71 24.31 17.03 -2.18
N VAL A 72 23.06 16.70 -2.37
CA VAL A 72 22.61 15.37 -2.83
C VAL A 72 22.74 15.29 -4.36
N VAL A 73 23.97 15.11 -4.86
CA VAL A 73 24.27 15.13 -6.31
C VAL A 73 24.09 13.77 -6.98
N LYS A 74 24.54 12.70 -6.33
CA LYS A 74 24.49 11.31 -6.86
C LYS A 74 23.88 10.36 -5.82
N PRO A 75 22.57 10.43 -5.60
CA PRO A 75 21.93 9.53 -4.65
C PRO A 75 21.93 8.08 -5.19
N ARG A 76 21.87 7.10 -4.29
CA ARG A 76 21.74 5.69 -4.67
C ARG A 76 20.44 5.48 -5.46
N LYS A 77 20.40 4.49 -6.37
CA LYS A 77 19.21 4.16 -7.18
C LYS A 77 17.94 3.95 -6.36
N ASN A 78 18.07 3.41 -5.16
CA ASN A 78 16.98 3.13 -4.23
C ASN A 78 16.87 4.17 -3.09
N ALA A 79 17.49 5.34 -3.25
CA ALA A 79 17.36 6.42 -2.26
C ALA A 79 15.90 6.83 -2.08
N VAL A 80 15.53 7.12 -0.85
CA VAL A 80 14.23 7.68 -0.51
C VAL A 80 14.33 9.20 -0.59
N PHE A 81 13.87 9.75 -1.72
CA PHE A 81 13.94 11.17 -2.00
C PHE A 81 12.91 11.99 -1.24
N GLY A 82 11.78 11.35 -0.96
CA GLY A 82 10.69 11.97 -0.21
C GLY A 82 9.97 10.94 0.66
N VAL A 83 9.21 11.46 1.58
CA VAL A 83 8.24 10.70 2.38
C VAL A 83 6.88 11.35 2.17
N GLU A 84 5.90 10.56 1.83
CA GLU A 84 4.50 10.97 1.84
C GLU A 84 3.84 10.45 3.10
N LEU A 85 3.29 11.38 3.89
CA LEU A 85 2.47 11.07 5.04
C LEU A 85 1.01 11.36 4.69
N ILE A 86 0.14 10.38 4.94
CA ILE A 86 -1.30 10.53 4.75
C ILE A 86 -1.96 10.43 6.11
N PHE A 87 -2.61 11.51 6.52
CA PHE A 87 -3.38 11.61 7.74
C PHE A 87 -4.85 11.56 7.38
N SER A 88 -5.60 10.58 7.91
CA SER A 88 -7.03 10.42 7.59
C SER A 88 -7.87 10.56 8.83
N LEU A 89 -9.02 11.22 8.68
CA LEU A 89 -10.04 11.35 9.70
C LEU A 89 -11.13 10.28 9.54
N PRO A 90 -11.81 9.86 10.60
CA PRO A 90 -13.02 9.06 10.48
C PRO A 90 -14.12 9.88 9.81
N THR A 91 -15.09 9.22 9.17
CA THR A 91 -16.17 9.87 8.41
C THR A 91 -17.16 10.65 9.27
N ASP A 92 -17.22 10.35 10.56
CA ASP A 92 -18.14 10.94 11.56
C ASP A 92 -17.52 12.03 12.43
N HIS A 93 -16.32 12.55 12.02
CA HIS A 93 -15.67 13.64 12.77
C HIS A 93 -16.47 14.96 12.70
N GLN A 94 -16.34 15.77 13.75
CA GLN A 94 -16.94 17.10 13.85
C GLN A 94 -15.87 18.20 14.01
N LEU A 95 -14.65 17.93 13.55
CA LEU A 95 -13.52 18.84 13.72
C LEU A 95 -13.40 19.84 12.59
N ASP A 96 -12.79 21.00 12.90
CA ASP A 96 -12.16 21.82 11.86
C ASP A 96 -10.97 21.06 11.27
N VAL A 97 -11.17 20.58 10.05
CA VAL A 97 -10.14 19.78 9.33
C VAL A 97 -8.83 20.56 9.14
N THR A 98 -8.92 21.87 8.99
CA THR A 98 -7.74 22.73 8.76
C THR A 98 -6.86 22.77 9.98
N VAL A 99 -7.45 22.99 11.16
CA VAL A 99 -6.72 23.00 12.44
C VAL A 99 -6.05 21.66 12.72
N TYR A 100 -6.78 20.57 12.51
CA TYR A 100 -6.24 19.23 12.70
C TYR A 100 -5.07 18.95 11.76
N PHE A 101 -5.21 19.21 10.46
CA PHE A 101 -4.17 18.90 9.49
C PHE A 101 -2.96 19.84 9.56
N ILE A 102 -3.12 21.06 10.07
CA ILE A 102 -1.98 21.92 10.45
C ILE A 102 -1.16 21.26 11.56
N ALA A 103 -1.81 20.76 12.62
CA ALA A 103 -1.12 20.04 13.70
C ALA A 103 -0.41 18.78 13.18
N CYS A 104 -1.05 18.04 12.27
CA CYS A 104 -0.42 16.89 11.59
C CYS A 104 0.83 17.28 10.79
N ALA A 105 0.77 18.37 10.04
CA ALA A 105 1.90 18.87 9.26
C ALA A 105 3.05 19.35 10.15
N GLN A 106 2.76 20.02 11.26
CA GLN A 106 3.76 20.43 12.25
C GLN A 106 4.45 19.21 12.87
N TRP A 107 3.68 18.19 13.25
CA TRP A 107 4.23 16.94 13.74
C TRP A 107 5.11 16.26 12.69
N ALA A 108 4.67 16.22 11.42
CA ALA A 108 5.46 15.67 10.31
C ALA A 108 6.79 16.42 10.14
N GLY A 109 6.74 17.76 10.19
CA GLY A 109 7.95 18.58 10.17
C GLY A 109 8.92 18.20 11.29
N ALA A 110 8.46 18.15 12.53
CA ALA A 110 9.28 17.75 13.67
C ALA A 110 9.87 16.34 13.54
N ALA A 111 9.11 15.39 12.99
CA ALA A 111 9.55 14.01 12.80
C ALA A 111 10.57 13.83 11.67
N PHE A 112 10.58 14.73 10.67
CA PHE A 112 11.38 14.58 9.45
C PHE A 112 12.37 15.72 9.19
N GLY A 113 12.86 16.36 10.26
CA GLY A 113 13.99 17.29 10.22
C GLY A 113 13.62 18.77 10.09
N GLY A 114 12.37 19.12 10.35
CA GLY A 114 11.88 20.50 10.42
C GLY A 114 10.83 20.83 9.37
N MET A 115 10.06 21.89 9.64
CA MET A 115 9.01 22.38 8.73
C MET A 115 9.56 22.81 7.37
N GLN A 116 10.80 23.26 7.30
CA GLN A 116 11.48 23.59 6.06
C GLN A 116 11.63 22.40 5.10
N ASN A 117 11.48 21.17 5.57
CA ASN A 117 11.53 19.94 4.76
C ASN A 117 10.17 19.58 4.14
N ILE A 118 9.08 20.17 4.61
CA ILE A 118 7.76 20.01 4.00
C ILE A 118 7.73 20.79 2.68
N VAL A 119 7.33 20.14 1.61
CA VAL A 119 7.24 20.75 0.27
C VAL A 119 5.81 20.97 -0.19
N SER A 120 4.85 20.19 0.31
CA SER A 120 3.42 20.48 0.16
C SER A 120 2.59 19.84 1.27
N VAL A 121 1.43 20.45 1.54
CA VAL A 121 0.35 19.93 2.37
C VAL A 121 -0.96 20.16 1.63
N ASP A 122 -1.60 19.07 1.22
CA ASP A 122 -2.81 19.09 0.40
C ASP A 122 -3.92 18.31 1.13
N ILE A 123 -5.04 18.97 1.41
CA ILE A 123 -6.22 18.37 2.02
C ILE A 123 -7.17 17.91 0.92
N HIS A 124 -7.59 16.67 0.98
CA HIS A 124 -8.60 16.09 0.11
C HIS A 124 -9.91 15.89 0.85
N ARG A 125 -10.99 16.39 0.27
CA ARG A 125 -12.38 16.28 0.73
C ARG A 125 -13.30 15.72 -0.36
N ASP A 126 -12.72 15.23 -1.43
CA ASP A 126 -13.37 14.64 -2.59
C ASP A 126 -13.34 13.11 -2.58
N GLU A 127 -13.01 12.51 -1.45
CA GLU A 127 -13.07 11.07 -1.22
C GLU A 127 -13.99 10.76 -0.02
N ALA A 128 -14.13 9.46 0.32
CA ALA A 128 -15.01 9.03 1.41
C ALA A 128 -14.59 9.57 2.77
N GLN A 129 -13.32 9.86 2.99
CA GLN A 129 -12.77 10.36 4.25
C GLN A 129 -11.94 11.60 3.97
N ASP A 130 -12.11 12.63 4.81
CA ASP A 130 -11.22 13.79 4.80
C ASP A 130 -9.81 13.35 5.17
N HIS A 131 -8.84 13.70 4.35
CA HIS A 131 -7.44 13.33 4.60
C HIS A 131 -6.48 14.37 4.04
N ALA A 132 -5.27 14.43 4.61
CA ALA A 132 -4.21 15.29 4.12
C ALA A 132 -3.00 14.50 3.65
N HIS A 133 -2.46 14.90 2.52
CA HIS A 133 -1.17 14.47 2.00
C HIS A 133 -0.10 15.47 2.39
N VAL A 134 0.90 15.04 3.13
CA VAL A 134 2.08 15.84 3.47
C VAL A 134 3.28 15.26 2.74
N LEU A 135 3.83 16.01 1.79
CA LEU A 135 5.06 15.66 1.09
C LEU A 135 6.26 16.30 1.78
N CYS A 136 7.25 15.48 2.11
CA CYS A 136 8.45 15.88 2.83
C CYS A 136 9.71 15.38 2.12
N VAL A 137 10.75 16.24 2.04
CA VAL A 137 12.12 15.84 1.69
C VAL A 137 12.87 15.59 3.00
N PRO A 138 13.19 14.32 3.36
CA PRO A 138 13.67 13.98 4.69
C PRO A 138 15.17 14.29 4.86
N LEU A 139 15.47 15.58 4.92
CA LEU A 139 16.81 16.11 5.19
C LEU A 139 17.03 16.27 6.68
N ILE A 140 17.68 15.30 7.32
CA ILE A 140 17.98 15.28 8.74
C ILE A 140 19.47 15.49 8.91
N ASP A 141 19.85 16.48 9.71
CA ASP A 141 21.26 16.92 9.89
C ASP A 141 21.95 17.21 8.55
N GLY A 142 21.24 17.86 7.63
CA GLY A 142 21.74 18.20 6.30
C GLY A 142 21.92 17.01 5.34
N ARG A 143 21.44 15.80 5.70
CA ARG A 143 21.61 14.58 4.91
C ARG A 143 20.29 13.95 4.57
N LEU A 144 20.21 13.34 3.38
CA LEU A 144 19.03 12.58 2.95
C LEU A 144 18.91 11.27 3.73
N ARG A 145 18.03 11.19 4.72
CA ARG A 145 17.85 10.05 5.63
C ARG A 145 16.47 9.41 5.57
N GLY A 146 15.77 9.49 4.45
CA GLY A 146 14.39 9.00 4.34
C GLY A 146 14.21 7.53 4.67
N SER A 147 15.17 6.66 4.29
CA SER A 147 15.12 5.24 4.66
C SER A 147 15.17 5.02 6.16
N ASP A 148 16.07 5.73 6.84
CA ASP A 148 16.28 5.60 8.28
C ASP A 148 15.16 6.26 9.07
N ALA A 149 14.65 7.39 8.59
CA ALA A 149 13.57 8.13 9.22
C ALA A 149 12.27 7.32 9.29
N VAL A 150 11.88 6.67 8.19
CA VAL A 150 10.70 5.78 8.16
C VAL A 150 11.03 4.40 8.76
N GLY A 151 12.24 3.90 8.54
CA GLY A 151 12.75 2.67 9.11
C GLY A 151 12.03 1.39 8.63
N ASN A 152 11.98 0.42 9.53
CA ASN A 152 11.30 -0.86 9.37
C ASN A 152 9.90 -0.85 10.02
N LYS A 153 9.23 -2.01 10.03
CA LYS A 153 7.89 -2.18 10.63
C LYS A 153 7.81 -1.73 12.10
N LYS A 154 8.86 -1.99 12.91
CA LYS A 154 8.90 -1.60 14.32
C LYS A 154 8.93 -0.06 14.44
N LYS A 155 9.86 0.58 13.72
CA LYS A 155 9.97 2.05 13.72
C LYS A 155 8.72 2.74 13.17
N LEU A 156 8.10 2.16 12.13
CA LEU A 156 6.82 2.66 11.61
C LEU A 156 5.73 2.62 12.68
N SER A 157 5.64 1.52 13.44
CA SER A 157 4.68 1.40 14.55
C SER A 157 4.96 2.40 15.67
N GLU A 158 6.23 2.66 15.97
CA GLU A 158 6.65 3.68 16.95
C GLU A 158 6.26 5.09 16.49
N LEU A 159 6.48 5.42 15.20
CA LEU A 159 6.05 6.69 14.61
C LEU A 159 4.54 6.87 14.69
N GLN A 160 3.76 5.82 14.36
CA GLN A 160 2.30 5.87 14.47
C GLN A 160 1.83 6.04 15.91
N ALA A 161 2.48 5.37 16.87
CA ALA A 161 2.16 5.51 18.28
C ALA A 161 2.51 6.93 18.80
N LYS A 162 3.64 7.48 18.33
CA LYS A 162 4.05 8.84 18.68
C LYS A 162 3.09 9.88 18.10
N PHE A 163 2.70 9.75 16.83
CA PHE A 163 1.68 10.61 16.21
C PHE A 163 0.37 10.58 17.00
N PHE A 164 -0.10 9.39 17.37
CA PHE A 164 -1.31 9.27 18.15
C PHE A 164 -1.22 10.07 19.46
N LYS A 165 -0.15 9.86 20.22
CA LYS A 165 0.06 10.54 21.52
C LYS A 165 0.24 12.05 21.38
N ASP A 166 1.03 12.49 20.37
CA ASP A 166 1.40 13.88 20.23
C ASP A 166 0.30 14.74 19.58
N VAL A 167 -0.56 14.13 18.75
CA VAL A 167 -1.58 14.85 17.96
C VAL A 167 -2.97 14.26 18.17
N ALA A 168 -3.23 13.02 17.73
CA ALA A 168 -4.59 12.51 17.58
C ALA A 168 -5.35 12.43 18.91
N GLU A 169 -4.68 12.08 20.00
CA GLU A 169 -5.24 12.02 21.36
C GLU A 169 -5.77 13.38 21.82
N GLY A 170 -5.01 14.47 21.54
CA GLY A 170 -5.42 15.84 21.89
C GLY A 170 -6.67 16.33 21.16
N PHE A 171 -6.99 15.74 20.01
CA PHE A 171 -8.23 15.98 19.25
C PHE A 171 -9.36 14.99 19.61
N GLY A 172 -9.19 14.16 20.64
CA GLY A 172 -10.20 13.24 21.12
C GLY A 172 -10.32 11.94 20.35
N PHE A 173 -9.39 11.62 19.45
CA PHE A 173 -9.43 10.36 18.72
C PHE A 173 -8.96 9.17 19.54
N SER A 174 -9.51 8.00 19.25
CA SER A 174 -9.03 6.75 19.80
C SER A 174 -7.87 6.19 18.97
N LYS A 175 -6.99 5.41 19.61
CA LYS A 175 -5.93 4.69 18.89
C LYS A 175 -6.55 3.65 17.96
N PRO A 176 -6.12 3.57 16.70
CA PRO A 176 -6.57 2.50 15.80
C PRO A 176 -6.31 1.13 16.42
N ARG A 177 -7.31 0.28 16.42
CA ARG A 177 -7.14 -1.10 16.90
C ARG A 177 -6.22 -1.86 15.95
N ALA A 178 -5.37 -2.71 16.51
CA ALA A 178 -4.54 -3.60 15.71
C ALA A 178 -5.44 -4.55 14.90
N ARG A 179 -5.09 -4.78 13.63
CA ARG A 179 -5.81 -5.77 12.82
C ARG A 179 -5.68 -7.15 13.42
N LEU A 180 -6.78 -7.86 13.47
CA LEU A 180 -6.77 -9.26 13.87
C LEU A 180 -5.91 -10.08 12.91
N SER A 181 -5.15 -11.02 13.45
CA SER A 181 -4.28 -11.89 12.66
C SER A 181 -4.27 -13.32 13.26
N GLY A 182 -3.84 -14.28 12.44
CA GLY A 182 -3.69 -15.67 12.88
C GLY A 182 -4.97 -16.26 13.46
N ILE A 183 -4.83 -16.98 14.57
CA ILE A 183 -5.93 -17.71 15.22
C ILE A 183 -7.06 -16.77 15.66
N ASN A 184 -6.73 -15.60 16.20
CA ASN A 184 -7.73 -14.63 16.65
C ASN A 184 -8.59 -14.14 15.48
N LYS A 185 -7.96 -13.84 14.32
CA LYS A 185 -8.72 -13.49 13.12
C LYS A 185 -9.65 -14.62 12.70
N ALA A 186 -9.15 -15.83 12.60
CA ALA A 186 -9.95 -17.00 12.19
C ALA A 186 -11.14 -17.24 13.12
N GLN A 187 -10.92 -17.12 14.43
CA GLN A 187 -11.98 -17.31 15.44
C GLN A 187 -13.07 -16.24 15.33
N ILE A 188 -12.70 -14.97 15.25
CA ILE A 188 -13.66 -13.87 15.11
C ILE A 188 -14.38 -13.95 13.77
N THR A 189 -13.67 -14.25 12.67
CA THR A 189 -14.29 -14.45 11.35
C THR A 189 -15.38 -15.52 11.44
N ARG A 190 -15.09 -16.66 12.07
CA ARG A 190 -16.08 -17.74 12.24
C ARG A 190 -17.32 -17.26 13.03
N GLN A 191 -17.11 -16.60 14.16
CA GLN A 191 -18.22 -16.10 14.99
C GLN A 191 -19.08 -15.08 14.24
N VAL A 192 -18.47 -14.17 13.48
CA VAL A 192 -19.18 -13.21 12.63
C VAL A 192 -19.99 -13.91 11.56
N LEU A 193 -19.39 -14.84 10.82
CA LEU A 193 -20.08 -15.59 9.76
C LEU A 193 -21.21 -16.45 10.29
N ASP A 194 -21.04 -17.07 11.46
CA ASP A 194 -22.09 -17.90 12.08
C ASP A 194 -23.30 -17.03 12.49
N LYS A 195 -23.08 -15.82 13.03
CA LYS A 195 -24.17 -14.87 13.30
C LYS A 195 -24.83 -14.36 12.02
N LEU A 196 -24.07 -13.98 11.01
CA LEU A 196 -24.60 -13.45 9.76
C LEU A 196 -25.35 -14.50 8.93
N ARG A 197 -25.08 -15.80 9.09
CA ARG A 197 -25.89 -16.86 8.44
C ARG A 197 -27.32 -16.91 8.92
N GLN A 198 -27.58 -16.49 10.14
CA GLN A 198 -28.92 -16.43 10.71
C GLN A 198 -29.64 -15.12 10.35
N ASP A 199 -28.92 -14.12 9.87
CA ASP A 199 -29.41 -12.84 9.43
C ASP A 199 -29.96 -12.90 8.00
N PRO A 200 -30.95 -12.06 7.60
CA PRO A 200 -31.37 -11.94 6.21
C PRO A 200 -30.23 -11.70 5.22
N ALA A 201 -29.17 -11.00 5.63
CA ALA A 201 -27.98 -10.78 4.83
C ALA A 201 -27.30 -12.09 4.39
N GLY A 202 -27.34 -13.13 5.23
CA GLY A 202 -26.77 -14.47 4.93
C GLY A 202 -27.54 -15.24 3.87
N LYS A 203 -28.76 -14.83 3.57
CA LYS A 203 -29.66 -15.42 2.54
C LYS A 203 -29.73 -14.57 1.28
N SER A 204 -29.08 -13.42 1.26
CA SER A 204 -29.12 -12.49 0.12
C SER A 204 -28.17 -12.92 -1.01
N ALA A 205 -28.46 -12.46 -2.23
CA ALA A 205 -27.54 -12.64 -3.37
C ALA A 205 -26.15 -11.96 -3.14
N ALA A 206 -26.08 -11.00 -2.22
CA ALA A 206 -24.83 -10.32 -1.85
C ALA A 206 -23.96 -11.14 -0.87
N TRP A 207 -24.41 -12.31 -0.40
CA TRP A 207 -23.71 -13.07 0.64
C TRP A 207 -22.25 -13.35 0.32
N ALA A 208 -21.94 -13.70 -0.93
CA ALA A 208 -20.55 -13.97 -1.33
C ALA A 208 -19.63 -12.74 -1.10
N VAL A 209 -20.10 -11.56 -1.47
CA VAL A 209 -19.36 -10.30 -1.29
C VAL A 209 -19.21 -9.94 0.18
N ILE A 210 -20.27 -10.11 0.96
CA ILE A 210 -20.28 -9.88 2.41
C ILE A 210 -19.27 -10.83 3.08
N ARG A 211 -19.32 -12.10 2.75
CA ARG A 211 -18.41 -13.12 3.28
C ARG A 211 -16.96 -12.78 2.99
N ASP A 212 -16.62 -12.44 1.74
CA ASP A 212 -15.26 -12.06 1.35
C ASP A 212 -14.78 -10.82 2.12
N SER A 213 -15.66 -9.86 2.35
CA SER A 213 -15.35 -8.67 3.16
C SER A 213 -15.08 -9.02 4.63
N VAL A 214 -15.90 -9.89 5.24
CA VAL A 214 -15.68 -10.42 6.60
C VAL A 214 -14.36 -11.20 6.70
N GLU A 215 -14.07 -12.07 5.73
CA GLU A 215 -12.83 -12.84 5.71
C GLU A 215 -11.59 -11.93 5.55
N ARG A 216 -11.73 -10.81 4.85
CA ARG A 216 -10.66 -9.81 4.73
C ARG A 216 -10.40 -9.10 6.05
N ASP A 217 -11.46 -8.58 6.68
CA ASP A 217 -11.40 -7.89 7.96
C ASP A 217 -12.70 -8.10 8.77
N PRO A 218 -12.72 -9.05 9.73
CA PRO A 218 -13.90 -9.34 10.53
C PRO A 218 -14.18 -8.30 11.61
N MET A 219 -13.23 -7.39 11.90
CA MET A 219 -13.32 -6.47 13.03
C MET A 219 -14.55 -5.54 12.99
N PRO A 220 -14.85 -4.84 11.87
CA PRO A 220 -16.01 -3.96 11.80
C PRO A 220 -17.33 -4.70 12.06
N TYR A 221 -17.44 -5.89 11.52
CA TYR A 221 -18.63 -6.74 11.69
C TYR A 221 -18.76 -7.27 13.12
N ALA A 222 -17.65 -7.66 13.75
CA ALA A 222 -17.66 -8.13 15.12
C ALA A 222 -18.15 -7.03 16.08
N LEU A 223 -17.68 -5.79 15.88
CA LEU A 223 -18.11 -4.63 16.65
C LEU A 223 -19.61 -4.34 16.44
N ALA A 224 -20.07 -4.32 15.19
CA ALA A 224 -21.49 -4.07 14.86
C ALA A 224 -22.41 -5.16 15.43
N LEU A 225 -21.95 -6.41 15.47
CA LEU A 225 -22.71 -7.54 16.00
C LEU A 225 -22.53 -7.73 17.52
N GLY A 226 -21.80 -6.86 18.21
CA GLY A 226 -21.55 -6.99 19.65
C GLY A 226 -20.75 -8.24 20.04
N ILE A 227 -19.90 -8.75 19.16
CA ILE A 227 -19.04 -9.90 19.45
C ILE A 227 -17.84 -9.42 20.28
N ALA A 228 -17.66 -9.99 21.47
CA ALA A 228 -16.53 -9.68 22.32
C ALA A 228 -15.20 -10.13 21.66
N ILE A 229 -14.30 -9.17 21.51
CA ILE A 229 -12.97 -9.44 20.97
C ILE A 229 -12.04 -9.69 22.17
N THR A 230 -11.74 -10.95 22.42
CA THR A 230 -10.75 -11.34 23.41
C THR A 230 -9.38 -11.33 22.75
N ASP A 231 -8.50 -10.43 23.21
CA ASP A 231 -7.09 -10.47 22.87
C ASP A 231 -6.43 -11.68 23.55
N THR A 232 -6.56 -12.85 22.94
CA THR A 232 -5.66 -13.94 23.33
C THR A 232 -4.26 -13.54 22.86
N PRO A 233 -3.27 -13.46 23.79
CA PRO A 233 -1.94 -13.07 23.42
C PRO A 233 -1.42 -14.03 22.34
N ASN A 234 -1.14 -13.52 21.17
CA ASN A 234 -0.48 -14.29 20.12
C ASN A 234 0.85 -14.77 20.71
N LYS A 235 1.00 -16.08 20.87
CA LYS A 235 2.32 -16.64 21.16
C LYS A 235 3.28 -16.11 20.10
N PRO A 236 4.44 -15.58 20.49
CA PRO A 236 5.39 -15.05 19.51
C PRO A 236 5.64 -16.12 18.44
N ALA A 237 5.57 -15.72 17.19
CA ALA A 237 5.86 -16.65 16.11
C ALA A 237 7.27 -17.20 16.32
N LYS A 238 7.38 -18.52 16.29
CA LYS A 238 8.68 -19.17 16.39
C LYS A 238 9.59 -18.65 15.29
N THR A 239 10.83 -18.36 15.62
CA THR A 239 11.84 -18.02 14.63
C THR A 239 12.07 -19.21 13.70
N MET A 240 12.57 -18.98 12.49
CA MET A 240 12.94 -20.06 11.58
C MET A 240 13.89 -21.05 12.25
N ALA A 241 14.84 -20.57 13.06
CA ALA A 241 15.73 -21.42 13.83
C ALA A 241 14.99 -22.32 14.83
N GLU A 242 14.01 -21.77 15.56
CA GLU A 242 13.18 -22.54 16.49
C GLU A 242 12.26 -23.55 15.78
N ILE A 243 11.80 -23.21 14.55
CA ILE A 243 11.01 -24.14 13.71
C ILE A 243 11.87 -25.33 13.29
N PHE A 244 13.09 -25.07 12.80
CA PHE A 244 14.00 -26.11 12.33
C PHE A 244 14.61 -26.94 13.47
N THR A 245 14.81 -26.34 14.65
CA THR A 245 15.37 -27.05 15.82
C THR A 245 14.30 -27.65 16.73
N SER A 246 13.00 -27.32 16.53
CA SER A 246 11.94 -27.91 17.32
C SER A 246 11.77 -29.38 16.95
N LYS A 247 12.00 -30.28 17.93
CA LYS A 247 11.57 -31.68 17.82
C LYS A 247 10.05 -31.68 17.57
N GLY A 248 9.63 -32.12 16.37
CA GLY A 248 8.21 -32.19 16.02
C GLY A 248 7.45 -32.99 17.09
N LYS A 249 6.24 -32.55 17.41
CA LYS A 249 5.29 -33.34 18.26
C LYS A 249 4.69 -34.50 17.46
N GLY A 250 5.48 -35.18 16.63
CA GLY A 250 5.08 -36.45 16.01
C GLY A 250 5.22 -37.56 17.02
N ALA A 251 4.27 -38.47 17.08
CA ALA A 251 4.45 -39.75 17.75
C ALA A 251 5.79 -40.36 17.30
N PRO A 252 6.52 -41.08 18.18
CA PRO A 252 7.75 -41.72 17.78
C PRO A 252 7.44 -42.58 16.57
N LYS A 253 8.03 -42.26 15.43
CA LYS A 253 7.92 -43.08 14.23
C LYS A 253 8.44 -44.45 14.62
N GLU A 254 7.62 -45.47 14.49
CA GLU A 254 8.06 -46.85 14.50
C GLU A 254 9.30 -46.95 13.60
N LYS A 255 10.27 -47.71 14.06
CA LYS A 255 11.56 -47.87 13.37
C LYS A 255 11.32 -48.04 11.88
N PRO A 256 12.11 -47.38 11.01
CA PRO A 256 11.97 -47.57 9.58
C PRO A 256 12.03 -49.08 9.30
N ILE A 257 11.07 -49.57 8.55
CA ILE A 257 11.04 -50.94 8.07
C ILE A 257 12.39 -51.14 7.35
N GLY A 258 13.29 -51.85 8.03
CA GLY A 258 14.58 -52.16 7.44
C GLY A 258 14.32 -52.97 6.18
N PHE A 259 14.92 -52.61 5.08
CA PHE A 259 15.02 -53.46 3.92
C PHE A 259 15.66 -54.76 4.40
N GLN A 260 14.87 -55.77 4.60
CA GLN A 260 15.42 -57.11 4.73
C GLN A 260 16.08 -57.41 3.38
N SER A 261 17.37 -57.66 3.39
CA SER A 261 18.10 -58.16 2.26
C SER A 261 17.49 -59.52 1.86
N GLY A 262 16.47 -59.43 1.03
CA GLY A 262 15.87 -60.60 0.42
C GLY A 262 16.89 -61.29 -0.45
N LYS A 263 16.99 -62.59 -0.29
CA LYS A 263 17.83 -63.49 -1.11
C LYS A 263 17.66 -63.18 -2.59
N PRO A 264 18.72 -63.27 -3.42
CA PRO A 264 18.65 -62.99 -4.84
C PRO A 264 17.59 -63.88 -5.53
N TYR A 265 16.62 -63.26 -6.17
CA TYR A 265 15.63 -63.95 -6.99
C TYR A 265 16.32 -64.49 -8.24
N ARG A 266 16.35 -65.82 -8.36
CA ARG A 266 16.90 -66.52 -9.53
C ARG A 266 15.85 -66.45 -10.64
N VAL A 267 16.08 -65.62 -11.66
CA VAL A 267 15.25 -65.57 -12.85
C VAL A 267 15.62 -66.79 -13.73
N SER A 268 14.72 -67.75 -13.84
CA SER A 268 14.76 -68.81 -14.87
C SER A 268 13.70 -68.42 -15.92
N GLY A 269 14.08 -68.36 -17.16
CA GLY A 269 13.17 -68.36 -18.30
C GLY A 269 13.33 -67.14 -19.22
N ALA A 270 14.03 -67.39 -20.30
CA ALA A 270 14.05 -66.51 -21.48
C ALA A 270 12.73 -66.59 -22.21
N SER A 271 12.15 -65.47 -22.63
CA SER A 271 11.52 -65.34 -23.95
C SER A 271 11.18 -63.89 -24.27
N GLU A 272 11.64 -63.54 -25.42
CA GLU A 272 11.13 -62.59 -26.41
C GLU A 272 11.04 -61.08 -26.11
N ALA A 273 11.84 -60.40 -26.86
CA ALA A 273 11.87 -58.98 -27.11
C ALA A 273 10.52 -58.45 -27.67
N GLN A 274 9.98 -57.44 -27.06
CA GLN A 274 9.12 -56.48 -27.76
C GLN A 274 9.58 -55.06 -27.44
N THR A 275 10.17 -54.49 -28.48
CA THR A 275 10.57 -53.08 -28.59
C THR A 275 9.32 -52.20 -28.56
N LEU A 276 9.12 -51.43 -27.51
CA LEU A 276 8.17 -50.32 -27.53
C LEU A 276 8.94 -49.03 -27.45
N GLY A 277 8.78 -48.27 -28.53
CA GLY A 277 9.47 -47.01 -28.78
C GLY A 277 9.11 -45.92 -27.76
N LEU A 278 10.15 -45.26 -27.27
CA LEU A 278 10.04 -44.03 -26.55
C LEU A 278 9.74 -42.91 -27.52
N CYS A 279 8.51 -42.41 -27.54
CA CYS A 279 8.15 -41.16 -28.15
C CYS A 279 8.76 -40.00 -27.34
N ARG A 280 9.79 -39.39 -27.88
CA ARG A 280 10.23 -38.06 -27.47
C ARG A 280 9.25 -37.01 -28.01
N VAL A 281 8.49 -36.39 -27.17
CA VAL A 281 7.72 -35.20 -27.51
C VAL A 281 8.67 -34.00 -27.40
N SER A 282 9.08 -33.49 -28.53
CA SER A 282 9.76 -32.20 -28.66
C SER A 282 8.68 -31.13 -28.76
N ILE A 283 8.56 -30.28 -27.77
CA ILE A 283 7.71 -29.09 -27.82
C ILE A 283 8.57 -27.96 -28.38
N SER A 284 8.42 -27.68 -29.66
CA SER A 284 8.89 -26.45 -30.29
C SER A 284 7.73 -25.48 -30.38
N SER A 285 7.81 -24.39 -29.64
CA SER A 285 6.93 -23.23 -29.81
C SER A 285 7.54 -22.29 -30.83
N PRO A 286 6.81 -21.87 -31.88
CA PRO A 286 7.24 -20.75 -32.70
C PRO A 286 6.76 -19.44 -32.10
N ALA A 287 7.66 -18.48 -31.97
CA ALA A 287 7.35 -17.08 -31.68
C ALA A 287 6.68 -16.43 -32.90
N PRO A 288 5.69 -15.56 -32.76
CA PRO A 288 5.16 -14.79 -33.85
C PRO A 288 6.09 -13.62 -34.20
N ALA A 289 6.44 -13.55 -35.47
CA ALA A 289 7.13 -12.43 -36.08
C ALA A 289 6.21 -11.20 -36.13
N LEU A 290 6.70 -10.06 -35.65
CA LEU A 290 6.08 -8.77 -35.86
C LEU A 290 6.56 -8.23 -37.23
N GLU A 291 5.64 -8.17 -38.18
CA GLU A 291 5.83 -7.44 -39.41
C GLU A 291 5.85 -5.92 -39.13
N HIS A 292 6.89 -5.30 -39.64
CA HIS A 292 7.01 -3.85 -39.76
C HIS A 292 6.26 -3.38 -41.00
N ASP A 293 5.12 -2.78 -40.80
CA ASP A 293 4.48 -2.00 -41.89
C ASP A 293 5.02 -0.57 -41.83
N LYS A 294 5.80 -0.27 -42.86
CA LYS A 294 6.24 1.08 -43.22
C LYS A 294 5.09 1.77 -43.92
N LEU A 295 4.40 2.66 -43.31
CA LEU A 295 3.55 3.62 -43.98
C LEU A 295 4.27 4.97 -44.11
N ASN A 296 4.69 5.17 -45.31
CA ASN A 296 5.20 6.40 -45.90
C ASN A 296 4.01 7.34 -46.14
N LEU A 297 3.99 8.52 -45.57
CA LEU A 297 3.07 9.55 -45.97
C LEU A 297 3.76 10.89 -46.06
N GLY A 298 3.68 11.31 -47.29
CA GLY A 298 4.24 12.52 -47.85
C GLY A 298 3.71 13.80 -47.20
N SER A 299 4.56 14.75 -47.42
CA SER A 299 4.34 16.18 -47.30
C SER A 299 3.11 16.66 -48.07
N GLU A 300 2.35 17.57 -47.47
CA GLU A 300 1.80 18.67 -48.25
C GLU A 300 1.52 19.89 -47.36
N HIS A 301 2.00 21.00 -47.87
CA HIS A 301 1.83 22.38 -47.44
C HIS A 301 0.39 22.88 -47.61
N ALA A 302 -0.04 23.76 -46.73
CA ALA A 302 -0.85 24.97 -47.05
C ALA A 302 -0.97 25.81 -45.77
N HIS A 303 -0.27 26.88 -45.68
CA HIS A 303 -0.61 28.26 -46.05
C HIS A 303 -1.79 28.88 -45.26
N GLN A 304 -1.37 29.77 -44.33
CA GLN A 304 -1.70 31.22 -44.29
C GLN A 304 -3.18 31.67 -44.20
N ARG A 305 -3.52 32.41 -43.15
CA ARG A 305 -3.81 33.86 -43.13
C ARG A 305 -4.72 34.21 -41.92
N LEU A 306 -4.24 35.03 -41.04
CA LEU A 306 -4.64 36.42 -40.89
C LEU A 306 -6.14 36.67 -40.65
N CYS A 307 -6.47 37.15 -39.45
CA CYS A 307 -7.19 38.41 -39.35
C CYS A 307 -7.00 39.07 -37.95
N ARG A 308 -6.34 40.20 -37.98
CA ARG A 308 -6.42 41.28 -36.99
C ARG A 308 -7.80 41.89 -37.04
N ARG A 309 -8.24 42.37 -35.87
CA ARG A 309 -9.04 43.60 -35.55
C ARG A 309 -9.60 43.34 -34.16
N GLY A 310 -9.43 44.15 -33.13
CA GLY A 310 -9.26 45.56 -33.08
C GLY A 310 -10.42 46.15 -32.30
N VAL A 311 -10.08 46.81 -31.21
CA VAL A 311 -10.74 48.00 -30.62
C VAL A 311 -12.14 47.81 -30.02
N MET A 312 -12.34 47.88 -28.76
CA MET A 312 -12.50 48.99 -27.81
C MET A 312 -12.48 48.45 -26.40
#